data_90a1f3b4bdf5963891584309b11a04de
#
_entry.id   90a1f3b4bdf5963891584309b11a04de
#
_cell.length_a   1.000
_cell.length_b   1.000
_cell.length_c   1.000
_cell.angle_alpha   90.00
_cell.angle_beta   90.00
_cell.angle_gamma   90.00
#
_symmetry.space_group_name_H-M   'P 1'
#
loop_
_entity.id
_entity.type
_entity.pdbx_description
1 polymer ?
#
loop_
_entity_poly.entity_id
_entity_poly.type
_entity_poly.pdbx_seq_one_letter_code
_entity_poly.pdbx_strand_id
1 'polypeptide(L)'
;NANEENDFLPLPDKSIKADIIYICSPNNPTGAVYDREQLKAWVDYALDNKAVILYDAAYEAFISDPDLPHSIYEIDGAKKCAIELCSLSKIAGFTGTRCGYTIVPFDLKSGDISLNAMWLRRKGTKFNGVPYIIQRGAEAVFSDEGFKQCMQNIDYYMQNAKLIADALDELSIKYIGGKNSPYIWLKCPGGRKSWEFFDYLLNNANIVGTPGAGFGENGEGFFRLTSFGSRENIIKAVDRIKKLDF
;
A
#
# COMPACT_ATOMS: atom_id res chain seq x y z
N ASN A 1 -6.00 16.14 2.54
CA ASN A 1 -4.88 15.76 1.68
C ASN A 1 -3.79 15.07 2.50
N ALA A 2 -3.17 14.01 1.95
CA ALA A 2 -1.98 13.40 2.51
C ALA A 2 -0.78 14.32 2.26
N ASN A 3 -0.04 14.68 3.30
CA ASN A 3 1.13 15.55 3.23
C ASN A 3 2.12 15.25 4.37
N GLU A 4 3.25 15.96 4.42
CA GLU A 4 4.28 15.79 5.44
C GLU A 4 3.76 16.08 6.87
N GLU A 5 2.83 17.03 7.03
CA GLU A 5 2.32 17.46 8.34
C GLU A 5 1.47 16.40 9.04
N ASN A 6 0.88 15.47 8.27
CA ASN A 6 0.07 14.37 8.79
C ASN A 6 0.70 12.99 8.52
N ASP A 7 2.02 12.94 8.29
CA ASP A 7 2.76 11.72 7.98
C ASP A 7 2.15 10.92 6.80
N PHE A 8 1.50 11.64 5.89
CA PHE A 8 0.74 11.09 4.75
C PHE A 8 -0.41 10.15 5.15
N LEU A 9 -0.91 10.28 6.38
CA LEU A 9 -2.07 9.56 6.92
C LEU A 9 -3.16 10.55 7.37
N PRO A 10 -3.85 11.21 6.43
CA PRO A 10 -4.88 12.16 6.79
C PRO A 10 -6.02 11.51 7.58
N LEU A 11 -6.56 12.24 8.54
CA LEU A 11 -7.77 11.89 9.26
C LEU A 11 -9.01 12.55 8.62
N PRO A 12 -10.23 12.07 8.92
CA PRO A 12 -11.43 12.66 8.37
C PRO A 12 -11.61 14.12 8.82
N ASP A 13 -11.86 14.98 7.85
CA ASP A 13 -12.28 16.37 8.07
C ASP A 13 -13.82 16.42 8.09
N LYS A 14 -14.40 16.70 9.24
CA LYS A 14 -15.86 16.77 9.43
C LYS A 14 -16.54 17.90 8.65
N SER A 15 -15.79 18.87 8.16
CA SER A 15 -16.31 19.95 7.31
C SER A 15 -16.54 19.51 5.86
N ILE A 16 -15.91 18.42 5.45
CA ILE A 16 -16.03 17.85 4.09
C ILE A 16 -17.07 16.72 4.14
N LYS A 17 -18.03 16.74 3.24
CA LYS A 17 -18.96 15.63 3.05
C LYS A 17 -18.54 14.81 1.84
N ALA A 18 -18.27 13.52 2.04
CA ALA A 18 -17.92 12.58 0.98
C ALA A 18 -18.93 11.43 0.92
N ASP A 19 -19.25 10.95 -0.28
CA ASP A 19 -20.05 9.73 -0.51
C ASP A 19 -19.16 8.50 -0.64
N ILE A 20 -17.92 8.68 -1.13
CA ILE A 20 -16.92 7.61 -1.31
C ILE A 20 -15.59 8.10 -0.71
N ILE A 21 -14.95 7.22 0.04
CA ILE A 21 -13.64 7.44 0.66
C ILE A 21 -12.72 6.34 0.14
N TYR A 22 -11.56 6.71 -0.43
CA TYR A 22 -10.55 5.75 -0.85
C TYR A 22 -9.37 5.78 0.12
N ILE A 23 -9.06 4.62 0.72
CA ILE A 23 -7.95 4.44 1.65
C ILE A 23 -7.08 3.29 1.14
N CYS A 24 -5.77 3.51 1.00
CA CYS A 24 -4.79 2.48 0.72
C CYS A 24 -3.87 2.31 1.95
N SER A 25 -3.90 1.12 2.57
CA SER A 25 -3.08 0.83 3.75
C SER A 25 -2.65 -0.64 3.76
N PRO A 26 -1.34 -0.92 3.75
CA PRO A 26 -0.20 0.01 3.60
C PRO A 26 -0.24 0.83 2.31
N ASN A 27 0.17 2.09 2.40
CA ASN A 27 0.00 3.02 1.28
C ASN A 27 1.10 2.87 0.21
N ASN A 28 0.71 2.95 -1.04
CA ASN A 28 1.58 3.24 -2.16
C ASN A 28 1.28 4.68 -2.64
N PRO A 29 2.22 5.63 -2.53
CA PRO A 29 3.69 5.46 -2.53
C PRO A 29 4.39 5.49 -1.16
N THR A 30 3.74 5.92 -0.10
CA THR A 30 4.42 6.38 1.10
C THR A 30 4.89 5.26 2.04
N GLY A 31 4.30 4.08 1.91
CA GLY A 31 4.54 2.98 2.84
C GLY A 31 3.95 3.19 4.24
N ALA A 32 3.21 4.28 4.44
CA ALA A 32 2.51 4.56 5.69
C ALA A 32 1.36 3.59 5.92
N VAL A 33 1.09 3.27 7.18
CA VAL A 33 0.05 2.30 7.58
C VAL A 33 -0.82 2.94 8.66
N TYR A 34 -2.12 2.92 8.46
CA TYR A 34 -3.09 3.37 9.46
C TYR A 34 -3.14 2.41 10.65
N ASP A 35 -3.18 2.97 11.85
CA ASP A 35 -3.47 2.21 13.06
C ASP A 35 -4.98 2.00 13.27
N ARG A 36 -5.33 1.27 14.35
CA ARG A 36 -6.73 0.94 14.67
C ARG A 36 -7.57 2.16 15.00
N GLU A 37 -7.03 3.15 15.70
CA GLU A 37 -7.73 4.36 16.10
C GLU A 37 -7.99 5.26 14.89
N GLN A 38 -7.00 5.40 14.03
CA GLN A 38 -7.11 6.16 12.79
C GLN A 38 -8.14 5.55 11.82
N LEU A 39 -8.12 4.22 11.64
CA LEU A 39 -9.14 3.53 10.83
C LEU A 39 -10.53 3.62 11.48
N LYS A 40 -10.62 3.56 12.81
CA LYS A 40 -11.89 3.73 13.51
C LYS A 40 -12.48 5.13 13.27
N ALA A 41 -11.66 6.17 13.26
CA ALA A 41 -12.11 7.52 12.92
C ALA A 41 -12.71 7.59 11.50
N TRP A 42 -12.11 6.90 10.52
CA TRP A 42 -12.64 6.82 9.17
C TRP A 42 -13.94 6.01 9.08
N VAL A 43 -14.03 4.89 9.81
CA VAL A 43 -15.25 4.08 9.86
C VAL A 43 -16.39 4.86 10.49
N ASP A 44 -16.16 5.55 11.60
CA ASP A 44 -17.18 6.37 12.27
C ASP A 44 -17.64 7.52 11.36
N TYR A 45 -16.71 8.21 10.72
CA TYR A 45 -17.05 9.25 9.75
C TYR A 45 -17.90 8.69 8.60
N ALA A 46 -17.56 7.52 8.06
CA ALA A 46 -18.31 6.91 6.97
C ALA A 46 -19.74 6.51 7.39
N LEU A 47 -19.89 5.98 8.60
CA LEU A 47 -21.21 5.63 9.15
C LEU A 47 -22.08 6.89 9.36
N ASP A 48 -21.53 7.95 9.94
CA ASP A 48 -22.22 9.20 10.20
C ASP A 48 -22.69 9.89 8.92
N ASN A 49 -21.88 9.82 7.86
CA ASN A 49 -22.14 10.47 6.57
C ASN A 49 -22.82 9.54 5.55
N LYS A 50 -23.07 8.27 5.89
CA LYS A 50 -23.56 7.23 4.96
C LYS A 50 -22.66 7.08 3.73
N ALA A 51 -21.35 7.27 3.91
CA ALA A 51 -20.32 7.09 2.91
C ALA A 51 -19.88 5.63 2.82
N VAL A 52 -19.23 5.29 1.70
CA VAL A 52 -18.62 3.97 1.49
C VAL A 52 -17.10 4.12 1.42
N ILE A 53 -16.39 3.36 2.25
CA ILE A 53 -14.94 3.24 2.19
C ILE A 53 -14.57 2.16 1.16
N LEU A 54 -13.70 2.52 0.21
CA LEU A 54 -12.97 1.58 -0.63
C LEU A 54 -11.58 1.42 -0.02
N TYR A 55 -11.36 0.29 0.67
CA TYR A 55 -10.12 0.00 1.37
C TYR A 55 -9.23 -0.88 0.51
N ASP A 56 -8.12 -0.32 0.02
CA ASP A 56 -7.12 -1.02 -0.77
C ASP A 56 -6.08 -1.68 0.14
N ALA A 57 -6.22 -2.99 0.32
CA ALA A 57 -5.38 -3.84 1.15
C ALA A 57 -4.30 -4.59 0.34
N ALA A 58 -3.91 -4.08 -0.83
CA ALA A 58 -3.00 -4.80 -1.73
C ALA A 58 -1.63 -5.13 -1.12
N TYR A 59 -1.24 -4.47 -0.04
CA TYR A 59 0.05 -4.65 0.65
C TYR A 59 -0.08 -5.16 2.09
N GLU A 60 -1.26 -5.63 2.52
CA GLU A 60 -1.54 -6.07 3.89
C GLU A 60 -0.56 -7.14 4.38
N ALA A 61 -0.14 -8.06 3.50
CA ALA A 61 0.79 -9.14 3.83
C ALA A 61 2.21 -8.65 4.24
N PHE A 62 2.53 -7.38 3.99
CA PHE A 62 3.81 -6.77 4.40
C PHE A 62 3.78 -6.20 5.82
N ILE A 63 2.61 -6.11 6.45
CA ILE A 63 2.50 -5.67 7.84
C ILE A 63 3.11 -6.74 8.73
N SER A 64 4.11 -6.37 9.51
CA SER A 64 4.80 -7.25 10.46
C SER A 64 4.51 -6.89 11.91
N ASP A 65 3.97 -5.72 12.16
CA ASP A 65 3.60 -5.23 13.48
C ASP A 65 2.23 -5.82 13.88
N PRO A 66 2.15 -6.64 14.95
CA PRO A 66 0.92 -7.32 15.35
C PRO A 66 -0.18 -6.36 15.85
N ASP A 67 0.18 -5.12 16.21
CA ASP A 67 -0.79 -4.13 16.69
C ASP A 67 -1.50 -3.40 15.53
N LEU A 68 -0.96 -3.49 14.31
CA LEU A 68 -1.55 -2.88 13.13
C LEU A 68 -2.60 -3.80 12.47
N PRO A 69 -3.72 -3.26 12.00
CA PRO A 69 -4.75 -4.05 11.35
C PRO A 69 -4.33 -4.45 9.92
N HIS A 70 -4.55 -5.72 9.56
CA HIS A 70 -4.37 -6.23 8.20
C HIS A 70 -5.62 -6.02 7.33
N SER A 71 -6.78 -5.88 7.96
CA SER A 71 -8.07 -5.71 7.29
C SER A 71 -8.87 -4.61 7.94
N ILE A 72 -9.61 -3.84 7.13
CA ILE A 72 -10.56 -2.87 7.65
C ILE A 72 -11.65 -3.53 8.51
N TYR A 73 -11.92 -4.82 8.31
CA TYR A 73 -12.94 -5.56 9.05
C TYR A 73 -12.53 -5.94 10.47
N GLU A 74 -11.28 -5.67 10.86
CA GLU A 74 -10.87 -5.70 12.27
C GLU A 74 -11.39 -4.49 13.06
N ILE A 75 -11.98 -3.51 12.36
CA ILE A 75 -12.54 -2.30 12.97
C ILE A 75 -14.06 -2.45 13.08
N ASP A 76 -14.58 -2.26 14.29
CA ASP A 76 -16.01 -2.33 14.58
C ASP A 76 -16.81 -1.35 13.72
N GLY A 77 -17.86 -1.84 13.07
CA GLY A 77 -18.73 -1.08 12.19
C GLY A 77 -18.34 -1.11 10.72
N ALA A 78 -17.11 -1.48 10.37
CA ALA A 78 -16.60 -1.45 8.99
C ALA A 78 -17.43 -2.29 8.01
N LYS A 79 -18.00 -3.42 8.43
CA LYS A 79 -18.87 -4.25 7.57
C LYS A 79 -20.12 -3.53 7.06
N LYS A 80 -20.49 -2.42 7.67
CA LYS A 80 -21.65 -1.62 7.26
C LYS A 80 -21.31 -0.47 6.32
N CYS A 81 -20.00 -0.15 6.16
CA CYS A 81 -19.58 1.01 5.38
C CYS A 81 -18.33 0.77 4.52
N ALA A 82 -17.71 -0.41 4.51
CA ALA A 82 -16.46 -0.63 3.77
C ALA A 82 -16.53 -1.81 2.79
N ILE A 83 -15.84 -1.63 1.65
CA ILE A 83 -15.51 -2.66 0.66
C ILE A 83 -13.98 -2.81 0.70
N GLU A 84 -13.49 -4.04 0.85
CA GLU A 84 -12.06 -4.32 0.85
C GLU A 84 -11.59 -4.90 -0.48
N LEU A 85 -10.49 -4.35 -1.00
CA LEU A 85 -9.88 -4.72 -2.27
C LEU A 85 -8.55 -5.41 -2.00
N CYS A 86 -8.43 -6.69 -2.37
CA CYS A 86 -7.26 -7.51 -2.12
C CYS A 86 -6.59 -7.93 -3.43
N SER A 87 -5.27 -8.04 -3.42
CA SER A 87 -4.49 -8.36 -4.61
C SER A 87 -3.48 -9.47 -4.36
N LEU A 88 -3.48 -10.49 -5.20
CA LEU A 88 -2.46 -11.52 -5.19
C LEU A 88 -1.17 -11.11 -5.92
N SER A 89 -1.16 -9.93 -6.54
CA SER A 89 0.01 -9.43 -7.26
C SER A 89 1.23 -9.28 -6.37
N LYS A 90 1.03 -8.94 -5.09
CA LYS A 90 2.12 -8.62 -4.17
C LYS A 90 2.44 -9.76 -3.22
N ILE A 91 1.45 -10.38 -2.62
CA ILE A 91 1.64 -11.53 -1.72
C ILE A 91 2.19 -12.76 -2.46
N ALA A 92 1.67 -13.07 -3.65
CA ALA A 92 1.98 -14.30 -4.39
C ALA A 92 2.73 -14.08 -5.71
N GLY A 93 3.13 -12.85 -6.03
CA GLY A 93 3.79 -12.55 -7.30
C GLY A 93 2.87 -12.67 -8.54
N PHE A 94 1.54 -12.64 -8.36
CA PHE A 94 0.55 -12.80 -9.43
C PHE A 94 0.35 -11.55 -10.30
N THR A 95 1.36 -10.68 -10.39
CA THR A 95 1.27 -9.43 -11.16
C THR A 95 0.86 -9.67 -12.62
N GLY A 96 1.48 -10.66 -13.27
CA GLY A 96 1.19 -11.00 -14.68
C GLY A 96 -0.12 -11.76 -14.88
N THR A 97 -0.64 -12.45 -13.86
CA THR A 97 -1.88 -13.22 -13.95
C THR A 97 -3.14 -12.40 -13.70
N ARG A 98 -2.99 -11.17 -13.22
CA ARG A 98 -4.08 -10.22 -12.97
C ARG A 98 -5.16 -10.74 -12.02
N CYS A 99 -4.77 -11.34 -10.89
CA CYS A 99 -5.68 -11.92 -9.92
C CYS A 99 -5.77 -11.08 -8.64
N GLY A 100 -6.98 -10.84 -8.22
CA GLY A 100 -7.34 -10.20 -6.96
C GLY A 100 -8.78 -10.55 -6.60
N TYR A 101 -9.20 -10.16 -5.41
CA TYR A 101 -10.57 -10.37 -4.96
C TYR A 101 -11.08 -9.15 -4.21
N THR A 102 -12.40 -9.04 -4.12
CA THR A 102 -13.10 -7.94 -3.45
C THR A 102 -14.04 -8.52 -2.42
N ILE A 103 -13.97 -8.03 -1.20
CA ILE A 103 -14.88 -8.40 -0.13
C ILE A 103 -15.93 -7.31 -0.01
N VAL A 104 -17.20 -7.69 -0.28
CA VAL A 104 -18.37 -6.82 -0.13
C VAL A 104 -19.28 -7.45 0.90
N PRO A 105 -19.37 -6.93 2.11
CA PRO A 105 -20.20 -7.50 3.17
C PRO A 105 -21.68 -7.52 2.81
N PHE A 106 -22.41 -8.53 3.30
CA PHE A 106 -23.87 -8.63 3.11
C PHE A 106 -24.63 -7.50 3.81
N ASP A 107 -24.04 -6.98 4.91
CA ASP A 107 -24.63 -5.88 5.70
C ASP A 107 -24.48 -4.51 5.04
N LEU A 108 -23.64 -4.40 4.01
CA LEU A 108 -23.38 -3.15 3.32
C LEU A 108 -24.51 -2.83 2.33
N LYS A 109 -25.23 -1.75 2.60
CA LYS A 109 -26.41 -1.32 1.84
C LYS A 109 -26.36 0.16 1.51
N SER A 110 -27.02 0.55 0.42
CA SER A 110 -27.38 1.93 0.10
C SER A 110 -28.91 2.04 0.07
N GLY A 111 -29.50 2.60 1.11
CA GLY A 111 -30.93 2.47 1.39
C GLY A 111 -31.29 0.98 1.57
N ASP A 112 -32.26 0.50 0.80
CA ASP A 112 -32.68 -0.91 0.81
C ASP A 112 -31.91 -1.80 -0.17
N ILE A 113 -30.96 -1.23 -0.90
CA ILE A 113 -30.22 -1.94 -1.97
C ILE A 113 -28.96 -2.57 -1.41
N SER A 114 -28.81 -3.88 -1.54
CA SER A 114 -27.59 -4.61 -1.17
C SER A 114 -26.46 -4.32 -2.16
N LEU A 115 -25.35 -3.75 -1.70
CA LEU A 115 -24.17 -3.53 -2.54
C LEU A 115 -23.49 -4.85 -2.92
N ASN A 116 -23.55 -5.88 -2.07
CA ASN A 116 -23.09 -7.21 -2.40
C ASN A 116 -23.83 -7.80 -3.60
N ALA A 117 -25.17 -7.74 -3.63
CA ALA A 117 -25.96 -8.24 -4.75
C ALA A 117 -25.69 -7.46 -6.04
N MET A 118 -25.52 -6.13 -5.94
CA MET A 118 -25.14 -5.29 -7.09
C MET A 118 -23.76 -5.65 -7.64
N TRP A 119 -22.78 -5.84 -6.74
CA TRP A 119 -21.42 -6.24 -7.10
C TRP A 119 -21.40 -7.60 -7.78
N LEU A 120 -22.10 -8.59 -7.23
CA LEU A 120 -22.21 -9.94 -7.79
C LEU A 120 -22.81 -9.89 -9.20
N ARG A 121 -23.91 -9.15 -9.40
CA ARG A 121 -24.53 -8.96 -10.71
C ARG A 121 -23.57 -8.30 -11.69
N ARG A 122 -22.91 -7.20 -11.29
CA ARG A 122 -21.96 -6.51 -12.15
C ARG A 122 -20.81 -7.42 -12.57
N LYS A 123 -20.21 -8.12 -11.60
CA LYS A 123 -19.10 -9.04 -11.87
C LYS A 123 -19.55 -10.16 -12.84
N GLY A 124 -20.68 -10.81 -12.57
CA GLY A 124 -21.22 -11.90 -13.41
C GLY A 124 -21.63 -11.49 -14.83
N THR A 125 -21.96 -10.20 -15.05
CA THR A 125 -22.37 -9.70 -16.38
C THR A 125 -21.26 -9.02 -17.17
N LYS A 126 -20.20 -8.52 -16.52
CA LYS A 126 -19.14 -7.73 -17.16
C LYS A 126 -17.80 -8.44 -17.28
N PHE A 127 -17.47 -9.33 -16.36
CA PHE A 127 -16.13 -9.90 -16.29
C PHE A 127 -16.11 -11.42 -16.06
N ASN A 128 -16.99 -11.99 -15.21
CA ASN A 128 -17.05 -13.41 -14.79
C ASN A 128 -15.84 -13.91 -13.98
N GLY A 129 -14.84 -13.10 -13.77
CA GLY A 129 -13.63 -13.45 -13.02
C GLY A 129 -12.44 -13.80 -13.93
N VAL A 130 -11.30 -14.06 -13.29
CA VAL A 130 -10.08 -14.49 -13.97
C VAL A 130 -10.19 -15.93 -14.50
N PRO A 131 -9.36 -16.36 -15.46
CA PRO A 131 -9.39 -17.73 -15.97
C PRO A 131 -9.33 -18.79 -14.85
N TYR A 132 -10.04 -19.91 -15.02
CA TYR A 132 -10.18 -20.95 -14.01
C TYR A 132 -8.81 -21.46 -13.49
N ILE A 133 -7.83 -21.65 -14.36
CA ILE A 133 -6.48 -22.08 -13.97
C ILE A 133 -5.82 -21.09 -13.00
N ILE A 134 -6.07 -19.78 -13.20
CA ILE A 134 -5.56 -18.74 -12.29
C ILE A 134 -6.30 -18.79 -10.94
N GLN A 135 -7.61 -19.07 -10.95
CA GLN A 135 -8.38 -19.24 -9.71
C GLN A 135 -7.86 -20.44 -8.90
N ARG A 136 -7.52 -21.55 -9.57
CA ARG A 136 -6.92 -22.74 -8.91
C ARG A 136 -5.53 -22.41 -8.33
N GLY A 137 -4.72 -21.60 -9.06
CA GLY A 137 -3.45 -21.08 -8.53
C GLY A 137 -3.67 -20.18 -7.31
N ALA A 138 -4.68 -19.32 -7.36
CA ALA A 138 -5.05 -18.45 -6.25
C ALA A 138 -5.50 -19.25 -5.01
N GLU A 139 -6.27 -20.33 -5.21
CA GLU A 139 -6.65 -21.23 -4.11
C GLU A 139 -5.43 -21.86 -3.44
N ALA A 140 -4.43 -22.27 -4.24
CA ALA A 140 -3.19 -22.84 -3.72
C ALA A 140 -2.39 -21.85 -2.85
N VAL A 141 -2.47 -20.54 -3.11
CA VAL A 141 -1.84 -19.49 -2.28
C VAL A 141 -2.34 -19.55 -0.84
N PHE A 142 -3.61 -19.87 -0.64
CA PHE A 142 -4.25 -19.92 0.69
C PHE A 142 -4.16 -21.29 1.37
N SER A 143 -3.49 -22.29 0.76
CA SER A 143 -3.09 -23.50 1.47
C SER A 143 -1.95 -23.20 2.45
N ASP A 144 -1.78 -24.02 3.49
CA ASP A 144 -0.72 -23.85 4.50
C ASP A 144 0.67 -23.75 3.86
N GLU A 145 0.96 -24.62 2.89
CA GLU A 145 2.23 -24.64 2.18
C GLU A 145 2.38 -23.44 1.23
N GLY A 146 1.33 -23.09 0.49
CA GLY A 146 1.34 -21.93 -0.43
C GLY A 146 1.51 -20.63 0.31
N PHE A 147 0.77 -20.45 1.41
CA PHE A 147 0.89 -19.26 2.25
C PHE A 147 2.29 -19.13 2.86
N LYS A 148 2.85 -20.24 3.38
CA LYS A 148 4.22 -20.27 3.92
C LYS A 148 5.25 -19.85 2.86
N GLN A 149 5.14 -20.34 1.63
CA GLN A 149 6.04 -19.93 0.54
C GLN A 149 5.88 -18.45 0.18
N CYS A 150 4.65 -17.92 0.16
CA CYS A 150 4.40 -16.50 -0.05
C CYS A 150 5.04 -15.64 1.03
N MET A 151 4.89 -16.02 2.31
CA MET A 151 5.49 -15.29 3.43
C MET A 151 7.01 -15.31 3.41
N GLN A 152 7.66 -16.37 2.93
CA GLN A 152 9.11 -16.38 2.71
C GLN A 152 9.56 -15.31 1.68
N ASN A 153 8.77 -15.11 0.61
CA ASN A 153 9.04 -14.06 -0.37
C ASN A 153 8.81 -12.65 0.22
N ILE A 154 7.75 -12.48 1.02
CA ILE A 154 7.49 -11.23 1.73
C ILE A 154 8.66 -10.92 2.67
N ASP A 155 9.11 -11.88 3.49
CA ASP A 155 10.26 -11.71 4.38
C ASP A 155 11.54 -11.33 3.61
N TYR A 156 11.79 -11.95 2.47
CA TYR A 156 12.90 -11.57 1.60
C TYR A 156 12.85 -10.09 1.17
N TYR A 157 11.68 -9.61 0.76
CA TYR A 157 11.53 -8.20 0.39
C TYR A 157 11.60 -7.25 1.60
N MET A 158 11.08 -7.67 2.75
CA MET A 158 11.16 -6.85 3.96
C MET A 158 12.60 -6.74 4.48
N GLN A 159 13.40 -7.80 4.35
CA GLN A 159 14.85 -7.71 4.62
C GLN A 159 15.56 -6.75 3.65
N ASN A 160 15.13 -6.69 2.37
CA ASN A 160 15.64 -5.69 1.42
C ASN A 160 15.25 -4.27 1.84
N ALA A 161 13.98 -4.08 2.28
CA ALA A 161 13.52 -2.79 2.78
C ALA A 161 14.37 -2.32 3.97
N LYS A 162 14.68 -3.24 4.90
CA LYS A 162 15.56 -2.95 6.03
C LYS A 162 16.96 -2.50 5.61
N LEU A 163 17.58 -3.14 4.61
CA LEU A 163 18.88 -2.72 4.10
C LEU A 163 18.86 -1.29 3.55
N ILE A 164 17.78 -0.92 2.85
CA ILE A 164 17.61 0.45 2.34
C ILE A 164 17.40 1.43 3.50
N ALA A 165 16.51 1.09 4.44
CA ALA A 165 16.21 1.91 5.61
C ALA A 165 17.46 2.17 6.48
N ASP A 166 18.21 1.12 6.81
CA ASP A 166 19.46 1.24 7.57
C ASP A 166 20.46 2.19 6.89
N ALA A 167 20.55 2.16 5.55
CA ALA A 167 21.43 3.08 4.82
C ALA A 167 20.95 4.53 4.85
N LEU A 168 19.64 4.76 4.80
CA LEU A 168 19.08 6.11 4.92
C LEU A 168 19.27 6.66 6.34
N ASP A 169 19.16 5.81 7.37
CA ASP A 169 19.44 6.17 8.77
C ASP A 169 20.91 6.58 8.96
N GLU A 170 21.86 5.80 8.41
CA GLU A 170 23.29 6.13 8.43
C GLU A 170 23.58 7.49 7.77
N LEU A 171 22.84 7.82 6.72
CA LEU A 171 22.97 9.09 5.97
C LEU A 171 22.11 10.22 6.57
N SER A 172 21.39 9.97 7.66
CA SER A 172 20.46 10.92 8.29
C SER A 172 19.40 11.47 7.32
N ILE A 173 18.99 10.67 6.34
CA ILE A 173 17.92 11.00 5.38
C ILE A 173 16.57 10.62 5.99
N LYS A 174 15.65 11.60 6.08
CA LYS A 174 14.29 11.36 6.58
C LYS A 174 13.48 10.52 5.61
N TYR A 175 12.78 9.52 6.13
CA TYR A 175 11.87 8.69 5.34
C TYR A 175 10.72 8.13 6.20
N ILE A 176 9.70 7.61 5.55
CA ILE A 176 8.62 6.79 6.11
C ILE A 176 8.48 5.50 5.30
N GLY A 177 7.78 4.51 5.84
CA GLY A 177 7.64 3.19 5.21
C GLY A 177 8.82 2.25 5.50
N GLY A 178 8.95 1.17 4.74
CA GLY A 178 10.06 0.20 4.84
C GLY A 178 9.98 -0.76 6.02
N LYS A 179 9.06 -0.58 6.97
CA LYS A 179 8.87 -1.44 8.14
C LYS A 179 7.66 -2.38 7.99
N ASN A 180 6.54 -1.85 7.53
CA ASN A 180 5.28 -2.57 7.30
C ASN A 180 4.82 -2.44 5.83
N SER A 181 5.75 -2.16 4.93
CA SER A 181 5.51 -1.93 3.51
C SER A 181 6.79 -2.12 2.71
N PRO A 182 6.71 -2.56 1.44
CA PRO A 182 7.86 -2.65 0.55
C PRO A 182 8.30 -1.30 0.00
N TYR A 183 7.58 -0.21 0.31
CA TYR A 183 7.89 1.14 -0.14
C TYR A 183 8.56 1.96 0.95
N ILE A 184 9.50 2.79 0.51
CA ILE A 184 10.23 3.74 1.32
C ILE A 184 10.09 5.10 0.65
N TRP A 185 9.49 6.03 1.37
CA TRP A 185 9.19 7.39 0.93
C TRP A 185 10.14 8.34 1.62
N LEU A 186 11.22 8.67 0.94
CA LEU A 186 12.26 9.53 1.50
C LEU A 186 12.09 10.99 1.09
N LYS A 187 12.50 11.90 1.96
CA LYS A 187 12.62 13.32 1.65
C LYS A 187 13.89 13.54 0.84
N CYS A 188 13.79 14.23 -0.30
CA CYS A 188 14.94 14.48 -1.16
C CYS A 188 15.99 15.31 -0.42
N PRO A 189 17.23 14.80 -0.24
CA PRO A 189 18.29 15.50 0.47
C PRO A 189 18.70 16.82 -0.21
N GLY A 190 19.21 17.75 0.60
CA GLY A 190 19.68 19.06 0.10
C GLY A 190 18.59 19.97 -0.45
N GLY A 191 17.32 19.71 -0.13
CA GLY A 191 16.18 20.49 -0.64
C GLY A 191 15.91 20.33 -2.14
N ARG A 192 16.45 19.29 -2.76
CA ARG A 192 16.26 19.00 -4.20
C ARG A 192 14.79 18.72 -4.50
N LYS A 193 14.35 19.12 -5.69
CA LYS A 193 13.07 18.71 -6.24
C LYS A 193 13.09 17.22 -6.63
N SER A 194 11.92 16.59 -6.72
CA SER A 194 11.78 15.17 -6.99
C SER A 194 12.46 14.71 -8.26
N TRP A 195 12.35 15.49 -9.37
CA TRP A 195 12.99 15.17 -10.63
C TRP A 195 14.50 15.48 -10.63
N GLU A 196 14.93 16.54 -9.96
CA GLU A 196 16.36 16.84 -9.78
C GLU A 196 17.06 15.71 -9.01
N PHE A 197 16.38 15.14 -8.00
CA PHE A 197 16.89 14.02 -7.24
C PHE A 197 16.90 12.73 -8.08
N PHE A 198 15.90 12.52 -8.94
CA PHE A 198 15.91 11.41 -9.91
C PHE A 198 17.15 11.48 -10.81
N ASP A 199 17.41 12.63 -11.44
CA ASP A 199 18.55 12.81 -12.31
C ASP A 199 19.89 12.66 -11.55
N TYR A 200 19.93 13.15 -10.31
CA TYR A 200 21.08 13.00 -9.44
C TYR A 200 21.40 11.52 -9.15
N LEU A 201 20.42 10.72 -8.74
CA LEU A 201 20.58 9.29 -8.47
C LEU A 201 20.94 8.51 -9.75
N LEU A 202 20.30 8.83 -10.86
CA LEU A 202 20.55 8.15 -12.12
C LEU A 202 21.99 8.38 -12.59
N ASN A 203 22.44 9.64 -12.62
CA ASN A 203 23.73 10.01 -13.18
C ASN A 203 24.92 9.64 -12.26
N ASN A 204 24.74 9.70 -10.93
CA ASN A 204 25.84 9.49 -9.99
C ASN A 204 25.88 8.11 -9.35
N ALA A 205 24.73 7.39 -9.34
CA ALA A 205 24.62 6.08 -8.70
C ALA A 205 24.04 4.98 -9.59
N ASN A 206 23.59 5.30 -10.80
CA ASN A 206 22.86 4.37 -11.69
C ASN A 206 21.67 3.71 -10.96
N ILE A 207 20.89 4.52 -10.22
CA ILE A 207 19.72 4.08 -9.49
C ILE A 207 18.49 4.78 -10.07
N VAL A 208 17.45 3.99 -10.29
CA VAL A 208 16.14 4.44 -10.75
C VAL A 208 15.12 4.19 -9.66
N GLY A 209 14.41 5.24 -9.25
CA GLY A 209 13.25 5.18 -8.37
C GLY A 209 12.12 6.02 -8.94
N THR A 210 11.18 6.42 -8.12
CA THR A 210 10.02 7.18 -8.60
C THR A 210 9.98 8.56 -7.95
N PRO A 211 10.06 9.65 -8.75
CA PRO A 211 9.91 11.01 -8.24
C PRO A 211 8.55 11.21 -7.56
N GLY A 212 8.54 11.81 -6.39
CA GLY A 212 7.32 12.01 -5.61
C GLY A 212 6.30 12.91 -6.30
N ALA A 213 6.75 13.89 -7.08
CA ALA A 213 5.88 14.74 -7.91
C ALA A 213 4.97 13.93 -8.86
N GLY A 214 5.35 12.70 -9.23
CA GLY A 214 4.53 11.80 -10.04
C GLY A 214 3.27 11.29 -9.31
N PHE A 215 3.17 11.49 -8.00
CA PHE A 215 2.03 11.09 -7.16
C PHE A 215 1.16 12.29 -6.73
N GLY A 216 1.45 13.47 -7.21
CA GLY A 216 0.71 14.69 -6.91
C GLY A 216 1.58 15.78 -6.27
N GLU A 217 0.99 16.96 -6.08
CA GLU A 217 1.71 18.16 -5.60
C GLU A 217 2.38 17.96 -4.23
N ASN A 218 1.72 17.26 -3.32
CA ASN A 218 2.27 16.97 -1.98
C ASN A 218 3.44 15.96 -1.99
N GLY A 219 3.69 15.33 -3.13
CA GLY A 219 4.84 14.45 -3.35
C GLY A 219 6.10 15.19 -3.81
N GLU A 220 6.01 16.50 -4.12
CA GLU A 220 7.19 17.28 -4.52
C GLU A 220 8.21 17.37 -3.36
N GLY A 221 9.48 17.18 -3.67
CA GLY A 221 10.54 17.09 -2.67
C GLY A 221 10.66 15.74 -1.99
N PHE A 222 9.89 14.73 -2.45
CA PHE A 222 9.98 13.35 -1.99
C PHE A 222 10.32 12.39 -3.13
N PHE A 223 10.73 11.18 -2.74
CA PHE A 223 11.13 10.14 -3.69
C PHE A 223 10.78 8.75 -3.16
N ARG A 224 10.21 7.89 -4.01
CA ARG A 224 9.89 6.51 -3.62
C ARG A 224 10.98 5.55 -4.05
N LEU A 225 11.52 4.80 -3.11
CA LEU A 225 12.26 3.56 -3.32
C LEU A 225 11.36 2.36 -3.08
N THR A 226 11.79 1.19 -3.56
CA THR A 226 11.08 -0.07 -3.37
C THR A 226 12.05 -1.20 -3.08
N SER A 227 11.62 -2.15 -2.26
CA SER A 227 12.38 -3.35 -1.92
C SER A 227 12.21 -4.51 -2.92
N PHE A 228 11.38 -4.35 -3.96
CA PHE A 228 11.12 -5.37 -4.99
C PHE A 228 12.28 -5.56 -5.96
N GLY A 229 13.45 -5.91 -5.46
CA GLY A 229 14.63 -6.18 -6.26
C GLY A 229 15.34 -7.44 -5.78
N SER A 230 16.32 -7.92 -6.55
CA SER A 230 17.22 -8.95 -6.05
C SER A 230 18.08 -8.38 -4.92
N ARG A 231 18.40 -9.19 -3.92
CA ARG A 231 19.26 -8.82 -2.80
C ARG A 231 20.58 -8.23 -3.27
N GLU A 232 21.20 -8.84 -4.29
CA GLU A 232 22.44 -8.38 -4.86
C GLU A 232 22.34 -6.95 -5.41
N ASN A 233 21.26 -6.64 -6.14
CA ASN A 233 21.04 -5.31 -6.68
C ASN A 233 20.74 -4.28 -5.59
N ILE A 234 20.00 -4.66 -4.54
CA ILE A 234 19.73 -3.79 -3.39
C ILE A 234 21.04 -3.45 -2.66
N ILE A 235 21.91 -4.43 -2.39
CA ILE A 235 23.21 -4.19 -1.75
C ILE A 235 24.05 -3.24 -2.61
N LYS A 236 24.14 -3.49 -3.93
CA LYS A 236 24.87 -2.60 -4.84
C LYS A 236 24.31 -1.17 -4.85
N ALA A 237 22.99 -1.03 -4.82
CA ALA A 237 22.35 0.28 -4.78
C ALA A 237 22.64 1.01 -3.46
N VAL A 238 22.52 0.34 -2.33
CA VAL A 238 22.85 0.86 -1.00
C VAL A 238 24.32 1.32 -0.95
N ASP A 239 25.27 0.49 -1.42
CA ASP A 239 26.70 0.84 -1.44
C ASP A 239 27.00 2.08 -2.32
N ARG A 240 26.20 2.31 -3.36
CA ARG A 240 26.34 3.48 -4.23
C ARG A 240 25.73 4.72 -3.58
N ILE A 241 24.54 4.59 -2.95
CA ILE A 241 23.87 5.69 -2.24
C ILE A 241 24.79 6.22 -1.12
N LYS A 242 25.42 5.33 -0.34
CA LYS A 242 26.33 5.70 0.75
C LYS A 242 27.58 6.50 0.32
N LYS A 243 27.91 6.47 -0.98
CA LYS A 243 29.05 7.20 -1.55
C LYS A 243 28.67 8.56 -2.14
N LEU A 244 27.37 8.87 -2.15
CA LEU A 244 26.88 10.14 -2.67
C LEU A 244 27.05 11.27 -1.66
N ASP A 245 27.28 12.48 -2.18
CA ASP A 245 27.36 13.71 -1.43
C ASP A 245 25.99 14.40 -1.45
N PHE A 246 25.32 14.48 -0.31
CA PHE A 246 23.95 14.99 -0.22
C PHE A 246 23.85 16.41 0.37
#